data_ed40f125832b35988dfa52fe6e0011b1
#
_entry.id   ed40f125832b35988dfa52fe6e0011b1
#
_cell.length_a   1.000
_cell.length_b   1.000
_cell.length_c   1.000
_cell.angle_alpha   90.00
_cell.angle_beta   90.00
_cell.angle_gamma   90.00
#
_symmetry.space_group_name_H-M   'P 1'
#
loop_
_entity.id
_entity.type
_entity.pdbx_description
1 polymer ?
#
loop_
_entity_poly.entity_id
_entity_poly.type
_entity_poly.pdbx_seq_one_letter_code
_entity_poly.pdbx_strand_id
1 'polypeptide(L)'
;MGYARAGFDVTGVDVVRHTNNPHTVIEADALALDPVWIAENFDAVHASPPCQGYTTMRHAPGAKGAPRLIGQTRELLQAAGLPWVIENVEAAAGEMRNPVLLCGTMFDLGAQGHDLQRHRLFETSFPVAPPQCRHTERPVIGVYGGHARNRSSKHGGRGTKDVWDGGHKAAASKALGIDWMTLGELSEAVPPAYTEFLGWQLRAAMMLRLAA
;
A
#
# COMPACT_ATOMS: atom_id res chain seq x y z
N MET A 1 -2.56 4.38 9.20
CA MET A 1 -3.81 3.84 9.82
C MET A 1 -3.70 2.35 10.17
N GLY A 2 -3.33 1.45 9.25
CA GLY A 2 -3.29 0.02 9.56
C GLY A 2 -2.28 -0.33 10.64
N TYR A 3 -1.06 0.13 10.55
CA TYR A 3 -0.07 -0.06 11.61
C TYR A 3 -0.50 0.55 12.96
N ALA A 4 -1.17 1.72 12.94
CA ALA A 4 -1.71 2.29 14.17
C ALA A 4 -2.78 1.39 14.81
N ARG A 5 -3.65 0.74 14.02
CA ARG A 5 -4.60 -0.27 14.51
C ARG A 5 -3.91 -1.51 15.08
N ALA A 6 -2.74 -1.86 14.53
CA ALA A 6 -1.90 -2.91 15.08
C ALA A 6 -1.10 -2.48 16.34
N GLY A 7 -1.25 -1.24 16.79
CA GLY A 7 -0.67 -0.72 18.04
C GLY A 7 0.72 -0.09 17.89
N PHE A 8 1.09 0.36 16.67
CA PHE A 8 2.29 1.16 16.44
C PHE A 8 1.97 2.65 16.53
N ASP A 9 2.91 3.43 17.06
CA ASP A 9 2.96 4.88 16.80
C ASP A 9 3.59 5.09 15.42
N VAL A 10 2.94 5.89 14.57
CA VAL A 10 3.29 5.99 13.15
C VAL A 10 3.74 7.39 12.80
N THR A 11 4.94 7.50 12.26
CA THR A 11 5.47 8.71 11.63
C THR A 11 5.71 8.44 10.15
N GLY A 12 5.16 9.30 9.29
CA GLY A 12 5.40 9.26 7.85
C GLY A 12 6.60 10.11 7.44
N VAL A 13 7.24 9.75 6.35
CA VAL A 13 8.22 10.59 5.65
C VAL A 13 7.82 10.67 4.20
N ASP A 14 7.69 11.86 3.65
CA ASP A 14 7.38 12.10 2.25
C ASP A 14 7.97 13.44 1.80
N VAL A 15 8.32 13.57 0.52
CA VAL A 15 8.76 14.83 -0.09
C VAL A 15 7.61 15.83 -0.24
N VAL A 16 6.37 15.36 -0.14
CA VAL A 16 5.16 16.16 -0.22
C VAL A 16 4.47 16.20 1.14
N ARG A 17 4.07 17.40 1.56
CA ARG A 17 3.29 17.59 2.77
C ARG A 17 1.85 17.11 2.57
N HIS A 18 1.46 16.05 3.27
CA HIS A 18 0.10 15.50 3.27
C HIS A 18 -0.74 16.08 4.41
N THR A 19 -1.43 17.20 4.15
CA THR A 19 -2.19 17.93 5.18
C THR A 19 -3.39 17.17 5.75
N ASN A 20 -3.89 16.16 5.02
CA ASN A 20 -5.01 15.31 5.47
C ASN A 20 -4.53 14.06 6.23
N ASN A 21 -3.22 13.84 6.36
CA ASN A 21 -2.72 12.66 7.05
C ASN A 21 -2.98 12.78 8.57
N PRO A 22 -3.62 11.79 9.21
CA PRO A 22 -3.92 11.83 10.64
C PRO A 22 -2.68 11.58 11.53
N HIS A 23 -1.53 11.23 10.93
CA HIS A 23 -0.27 11.00 11.63
C HIS A 23 0.74 12.11 11.34
N THR A 24 1.77 12.20 12.20
CA THR A 24 2.92 13.09 11.96
C THR A 24 3.60 12.73 10.64
N VAL A 25 3.89 13.74 9.81
CA VAL A 25 4.66 13.58 8.56
C VAL A 25 5.85 14.51 8.57
N ILE A 26 7.02 13.95 8.40
CA ILE A 26 8.28 14.66 8.18
C ILE A 26 8.41 14.90 6.67
N GLU A 27 8.54 16.16 6.27
CA GLU A 27 8.75 16.52 4.87
C GLU A 27 10.24 16.39 4.52
N ALA A 28 10.60 15.26 3.90
CA ALA A 28 11.99 14.94 3.52
C ALA A 28 12.04 13.89 2.41
N ASP A 29 13.16 13.81 1.71
CA ASP A 29 13.47 12.68 0.85
C ASP A 29 13.82 11.45 1.72
N ALA A 30 13.00 10.42 1.66
CA ALA A 30 13.18 9.20 2.44
C ALA A 30 14.51 8.49 2.13
N LEU A 31 15.04 8.60 0.91
CA LEU A 31 16.33 8.01 0.53
C LEU A 31 17.54 8.81 1.02
N ALA A 32 17.34 10.06 1.45
CA ALA A 32 18.37 10.89 2.05
C ALA A 32 18.48 10.75 3.57
N LEU A 33 17.62 9.95 4.20
CA LEU A 33 17.67 9.72 5.64
C LEU A 33 18.92 8.91 6.03
N ASP A 34 19.52 9.31 7.16
CA ASP A 34 20.62 8.54 7.76
C ASP A 34 20.08 7.23 8.37
N PRO A 35 20.59 6.05 7.96
CA PRO A 35 20.17 4.77 8.51
C PRO A 35 20.41 4.66 10.03
N VAL A 36 21.42 5.34 10.58
CA VAL A 36 21.66 5.40 12.03
C VAL A 36 20.55 6.17 12.71
N TRP A 37 20.19 7.34 12.18
CA TRP A 37 19.07 8.11 12.70
C TRP A 37 17.74 7.31 12.65
N ILE A 38 17.51 6.56 11.56
CA ILE A 38 16.33 5.68 11.47
C ILE A 38 16.33 4.66 12.62
N ALA A 39 17.48 4.01 12.85
CA ALA A 39 17.62 2.97 13.89
C ALA A 39 17.45 3.51 15.31
N GLU A 40 17.83 4.77 15.56
CA GLU A 40 17.72 5.41 16.87
C GLU A 40 16.32 5.92 17.19
N ASN A 41 15.48 6.17 16.17
CA ASN A 41 14.19 6.81 16.37
C ASN A 41 12.98 5.91 16.08
N PHE A 42 13.19 4.72 15.49
CA PHE A 42 12.10 3.82 15.11
C PHE A 42 12.42 2.37 15.44
N ASP A 43 11.38 1.56 15.59
CA ASP A 43 11.50 0.11 15.85
C ASP A 43 11.34 -0.72 14.56
N ALA A 44 10.72 -0.16 13.53
CA ALA A 44 10.48 -0.82 12.24
C ALA A 44 10.20 0.22 11.14
N VAL A 45 10.36 -0.18 9.88
CA VAL A 45 10.16 0.71 8.73
C VAL A 45 9.26 0.06 7.67
N HIS A 46 8.31 0.83 7.13
CA HIS A 46 7.58 0.48 5.92
C HIS A 46 7.88 1.50 4.82
N ALA A 47 8.23 1.05 3.64
CA ALA A 47 8.50 1.88 2.49
C ALA A 47 7.63 1.48 1.30
N SER A 48 7.04 2.47 0.62
CA SER A 48 6.32 2.30 -0.65
C SER A 48 6.96 3.19 -1.71
N PRO A 49 8.11 2.79 -2.28
CA PRO A 49 8.78 3.58 -3.31
C PRO A 49 7.89 3.75 -4.54
N PRO A 50 8.04 4.86 -5.30
CA PRO A 50 7.20 5.20 -6.44
C PRO A 50 6.99 4.04 -7.41
N CYS A 51 5.73 3.72 -7.71
CA CYS A 51 5.38 2.60 -8.59
C CYS A 51 5.38 2.96 -10.09
N GLN A 52 5.51 4.22 -10.44
CA GLN A 52 5.43 4.72 -11.83
C GLN A 52 6.49 4.10 -12.74
N GLY A 53 7.69 3.81 -12.22
CA GLY A 53 8.76 3.14 -12.97
C GLY A 53 8.51 1.64 -13.24
N TYR A 54 7.49 1.05 -12.61
CA TYR A 54 7.14 -0.38 -12.73
C TYR A 54 5.81 -0.63 -13.42
N THR A 55 4.93 0.37 -13.49
CA THR A 55 3.58 0.20 -14.03
C THR A 55 3.59 -0.27 -15.48
N THR A 56 2.64 -1.14 -15.82
CA THR A 56 2.36 -1.53 -17.21
C THR A 56 1.74 -0.40 -18.03
N MET A 57 1.23 0.65 -17.39
CA MET A 57 0.67 1.84 -18.01
C MET A 57 1.78 2.81 -18.46
N ARG A 58 2.63 2.37 -19.38
CA ARG A 58 3.83 3.10 -19.87
C ARG A 58 3.53 4.49 -20.46
N HIS A 59 2.27 4.75 -20.80
CA HIS A 59 1.82 6.03 -21.37
C HIS A 59 1.13 6.93 -20.33
N ALA A 60 1.04 6.51 -19.07
CA ALA A 60 0.48 7.35 -18.02
C ALA A 60 1.38 8.57 -17.77
N PRO A 61 0.82 9.74 -17.46
CA PRO A 61 1.59 10.89 -17.05
C PRO A 61 2.55 10.50 -15.89
N GLY A 62 3.82 10.86 -16.01
CA GLY A 62 4.85 10.55 -15.01
C GLY A 62 5.48 9.15 -15.11
N ALA A 63 5.00 8.25 -15.98
CA ALA A 63 5.60 6.91 -16.13
C ALA A 63 6.91 6.93 -16.92
N LYS A 64 7.05 7.84 -17.88
CA LYS A 64 8.26 7.93 -18.72
C LYS A 64 9.41 8.52 -17.93
N GLY A 65 10.49 7.74 -17.75
CA GLY A 65 11.68 8.18 -17.01
C GLY A 65 11.52 8.15 -15.48
N ALA A 66 10.41 7.60 -14.95
CA ALA A 66 10.23 7.45 -13.51
C ALA A 66 11.32 6.52 -12.91
N PRO A 67 11.90 6.90 -11.75
CA PRO A 67 12.97 6.11 -11.15
C PRO A 67 12.46 4.76 -10.64
N ARG A 68 13.36 3.79 -10.58
CA ARG A 68 13.12 2.45 -10.03
C ARG A 68 13.90 2.33 -8.72
N LEU A 69 13.23 2.59 -7.60
CA LEU A 69 13.89 2.85 -6.32
C LEU A 69 13.87 1.68 -5.33
N ILE A 70 13.26 0.53 -5.68
CA ILE A 70 13.16 -0.64 -4.76
C ILE A 70 14.54 -1.11 -4.30
N GLY A 71 15.54 -1.16 -5.19
CA GLY A 71 16.91 -1.55 -4.84
C GLY A 71 17.54 -0.62 -3.79
N GLN A 72 17.55 0.68 -4.06
CA GLN A 72 18.09 1.70 -3.15
C GLN A 72 17.32 1.75 -1.81
N THR A 73 16.00 1.64 -1.86
CA THR A 73 15.16 1.55 -0.65
C THR A 73 15.58 0.37 0.20
N ARG A 74 15.75 -0.81 -0.41
CA ARG A 74 16.18 -2.02 0.31
C ARG A 74 17.54 -1.85 0.97
N GLU A 75 18.51 -1.26 0.27
CA GLU A 75 19.84 -0.99 0.81
C GLU A 75 19.78 -0.10 2.06
N LEU A 76 19.02 1.00 2.00
CA LEU A 76 18.80 1.88 3.14
C LEU A 76 18.18 1.13 4.34
N LEU A 77 17.12 0.34 4.10
CA LEU A 77 16.43 -0.39 5.17
C LEU A 77 17.32 -1.48 5.78
N GLN A 78 18.14 -2.15 4.96
CA GLN A 78 19.13 -3.11 5.44
C GLN A 78 20.23 -2.44 6.27
N ALA A 79 20.69 -1.26 5.88
CA ALA A 79 21.67 -0.48 6.63
C ALA A 79 21.13 -0.01 7.99
N ALA A 80 19.85 0.34 8.09
CA ALA A 80 19.20 0.68 9.35
C ALA A 80 19.07 -0.53 10.32
N GLY A 81 19.10 -1.78 9.82
CA GLY A 81 19.12 -2.98 10.65
C GLY A 81 17.82 -3.31 11.39
N LEU A 82 16.75 -2.55 11.16
CA LEU A 82 15.43 -2.75 11.74
C LEU A 82 14.61 -3.78 10.96
N PRO A 83 13.51 -4.34 11.50
CA PRO A 83 12.50 -5.03 10.71
C PRO A 83 11.87 -4.07 9.71
N TRP A 84 11.67 -4.54 8.46
CA TRP A 84 11.16 -3.68 7.41
C TRP A 84 10.20 -4.38 6.45
N VAL A 85 9.42 -3.55 5.76
CA VAL A 85 8.50 -3.91 4.68
C VAL A 85 8.73 -2.99 3.49
N ILE A 86 8.79 -3.52 2.27
CA ILE A 86 8.73 -2.75 1.02
C ILE A 86 7.47 -3.15 0.27
N GLU A 87 6.64 -2.18 -0.08
CA GLU A 87 5.41 -2.38 -0.85
C GLU A 87 5.59 -1.90 -2.29
N ASN A 88 4.98 -2.61 -3.25
CA ASN A 88 4.81 -2.09 -4.60
C ASN A 88 3.70 -2.84 -5.38
N VAL A 89 3.48 -2.40 -6.63
CA VAL A 89 2.52 -3.02 -7.55
C VAL A 89 3.02 -4.37 -8.08
N GLU A 90 2.11 -5.23 -8.57
CA GLU A 90 2.46 -6.56 -9.13
C GLU A 90 3.53 -6.49 -10.24
N ALA A 91 3.51 -5.44 -11.05
CA ALA A 91 4.47 -5.24 -12.12
C ALA A 91 5.92 -5.01 -11.63
N ALA A 92 6.14 -4.78 -10.34
CA ALA A 92 7.45 -4.66 -9.71
C ALA A 92 8.03 -6.02 -9.26
N ALA A 93 7.31 -7.13 -9.45
CA ALA A 93 7.70 -8.46 -8.95
C ALA A 93 9.13 -8.88 -9.30
N GLY A 94 9.62 -8.50 -10.49
CA GLY A 94 10.98 -8.83 -10.93
C GLY A 94 12.12 -8.15 -10.14
N GLU A 95 11.82 -7.12 -9.34
CA GLU A 95 12.79 -6.44 -8.48
C GLU A 95 12.59 -6.73 -7.00
N MET A 96 11.49 -7.34 -6.64
CA MET A 96 11.19 -7.72 -5.26
C MET A 96 11.68 -9.12 -4.92
N ARG A 97 12.13 -9.33 -3.70
CA ARG A 97 12.69 -10.60 -3.21
C ARG A 97 11.63 -11.36 -2.41
N ASN A 98 11.19 -12.51 -2.92
CA ASN A 98 10.19 -13.37 -2.27
C ASN A 98 8.97 -12.61 -1.73
N PRO A 99 8.34 -11.71 -2.52
CA PRO A 99 7.27 -10.90 -2.01
C PRO A 99 6.02 -11.74 -1.76
N VAL A 100 5.28 -11.40 -0.69
CA VAL A 100 3.92 -11.91 -0.50
C VAL A 100 2.93 -11.01 -1.21
N LEU A 101 1.88 -11.61 -1.78
CA LEU A 101 0.78 -10.88 -2.41
C LEU A 101 -0.35 -10.71 -1.41
N LEU A 102 -0.85 -9.47 -1.25
CA LEU A 102 -2.10 -9.19 -0.56
C LEU A 102 -3.16 -8.68 -1.54
N CYS A 103 -4.41 -9.07 -1.30
CA CYS A 103 -5.57 -8.76 -2.11
C CYS A 103 -6.72 -8.28 -1.23
N GLY A 104 -7.54 -7.33 -1.71
CA GLY A 104 -8.68 -6.83 -0.96
C GLY A 104 -9.67 -7.91 -0.55
N THR A 105 -9.84 -8.94 -1.37
CA THR A 105 -10.73 -10.07 -1.06
C THR A 105 -10.26 -10.95 0.11
N MET A 106 -9.00 -10.87 0.50
CA MET A 106 -8.49 -11.53 1.72
C MET A 106 -8.99 -10.85 3.00
N PHE A 107 -9.51 -9.63 2.89
CA PHE A 107 -9.92 -8.76 3.99
C PHE A 107 -11.36 -8.26 3.81
N ASP A 108 -12.16 -8.93 2.99
CA ASP A 108 -13.55 -8.59 2.68
C ASP A 108 -13.75 -7.12 2.24
N LEU A 109 -12.75 -6.54 1.56
CA LEU A 109 -12.79 -5.18 1.07
C LEU A 109 -13.62 -5.05 -0.20
N GLY A 110 -14.37 -3.97 -0.27
CA GLY A 110 -15.24 -3.67 -1.42
C GLY A 110 -16.29 -2.63 -1.11
N ALA A 111 -17.14 -2.32 -2.08
CA ALA A 111 -18.24 -1.38 -1.92
C ALA A 111 -19.41 -1.74 -2.84
N GLN A 112 -20.64 -1.51 -2.38
CA GLN A 112 -21.86 -1.60 -3.20
C GLN A 112 -21.96 -2.91 -4.00
N GLY A 113 -21.71 -4.05 -3.32
CA GLY A 113 -21.78 -5.37 -3.92
C GLY A 113 -20.59 -5.75 -4.82
N HIS A 114 -19.55 -4.92 -4.89
CA HIS A 114 -18.32 -5.16 -5.68
C HIS A 114 -17.15 -5.51 -4.75
N ASP A 115 -16.34 -6.48 -5.14
CA ASP A 115 -15.11 -6.83 -4.44
C ASP A 115 -13.96 -5.91 -4.84
N LEU A 116 -13.08 -5.58 -3.91
CA LEU A 116 -11.82 -4.92 -4.21
C LEU A 116 -10.73 -5.97 -4.45
N GLN A 117 -10.22 -6.05 -5.68
CA GLN A 117 -9.09 -6.91 -6.05
C GLN A 117 -7.83 -6.06 -6.25
N ARG A 118 -7.45 -5.25 -5.25
CA ARG A 118 -6.28 -4.38 -5.29
C ARG A 118 -5.05 -5.18 -4.86
N HIS A 119 -4.44 -5.91 -5.77
CA HIS A 119 -3.23 -6.66 -5.51
C HIS A 119 -2.06 -5.72 -5.22
N ARG A 120 -1.31 -6.03 -4.17
CA ARG A 120 -0.04 -5.39 -3.82
C ARG A 120 0.95 -6.45 -3.37
N LEU A 121 2.21 -6.22 -3.71
CA LEU A 121 3.33 -7.06 -3.30
C LEU A 121 4.02 -6.44 -2.10
N PHE A 122 4.44 -7.30 -1.18
CA PHE A 122 5.15 -6.90 0.03
C PHE A 122 6.39 -7.78 0.20
N GLU A 123 7.56 -7.20 0.09
CA GLU A 123 8.83 -7.80 0.48
C GLU A 123 9.06 -7.46 1.95
N THR A 124 9.39 -8.46 2.77
CA THR A 124 9.53 -8.27 4.21
C THR A 124 10.82 -8.89 4.73
N SER A 125 11.44 -8.29 5.75
CA SER A 125 12.61 -8.84 6.44
C SER A 125 12.26 -9.92 7.47
N PHE A 126 10.99 -10.26 7.61
CA PHE A 126 10.44 -11.25 8.53
C PHE A 126 9.43 -12.15 7.81
N PRO A 127 9.18 -13.37 8.33
CA PRO A 127 8.22 -14.27 7.70
C PRO A 127 6.80 -13.72 7.80
N VAL A 128 6.05 -13.82 6.71
CA VAL A 128 4.62 -13.45 6.62
C VAL A 128 3.86 -14.61 6.00
N ALA A 129 2.77 -15.04 6.64
CA ALA A 129 1.86 -16.06 6.13
C ALA A 129 0.54 -15.41 5.69
N PRO A 130 0.38 -15.04 4.41
CA PRO A 130 -0.81 -14.35 3.94
C PRO A 130 -2.02 -15.29 3.89
N PRO A 131 -3.25 -14.77 4.09
CA PRO A 131 -4.46 -15.53 3.77
C PRO A 131 -4.49 -15.93 2.30
N GLN A 132 -5.31 -16.91 1.97
CA GLN A 132 -5.50 -17.31 0.57
C GLN A 132 -6.28 -16.22 -0.19
N CYS A 133 -5.78 -15.79 -1.36
CA CYS A 133 -6.52 -14.92 -2.27
C CYS A 133 -7.69 -15.71 -2.89
N ARG A 134 -8.91 -15.31 -2.61
CA ARG A 134 -10.13 -15.91 -3.13
C ARG A 134 -10.97 -14.86 -3.83
N HIS A 135 -10.93 -14.87 -5.15
CA HIS A 135 -11.82 -14.04 -5.95
C HIS A 135 -13.20 -14.70 -6.03
N THR A 136 -14.24 -13.88 -5.94
CA THR A 136 -15.64 -14.32 -6.05
C THR A 136 -16.18 -14.02 -7.46
N GLU A 137 -17.44 -14.41 -7.71
CA GLU A 137 -18.18 -14.04 -8.93
C GLU A 137 -18.74 -12.60 -8.87
N ARG A 138 -18.52 -11.86 -7.78
CA ARG A 138 -18.97 -10.47 -7.67
C ARG A 138 -18.24 -9.58 -8.65
N PRO A 139 -18.89 -8.49 -9.11
CA PRO A 139 -18.20 -7.49 -9.90
C PRO A 139 -17.06 -6.85 -9.09
N VAL A 140 -16.08 -6.28 -9.79
CA VAL A 140 -14.87 -5.74 -9.16
C VAL A 140 -14.88 -4.22 -9.21
N ILE A 141 -14.69 -3.57 -8.05
CA ILE A 141 -14.40 -2.15 -7.97
C ILE A 141 -12.89 -1.91 -8.04
N GLY A 142 -12.46 -1.06 -8.98
CA GLY A 142 -11.10 -0.55 -9.08
C GLY A 142 -11.05 0.91 -8.65
N VAL A 143 -10.04 1.28 -7.87
CA VAL A 143 -9.79 2.67 -7.46
C VAL A 143 -8.44 3.11 -8.02
N TYR A 144 -8.46 3.92 -9.08
CA TYR A 144 -7.26 4.44 -9.75
C TYR A 144 -7.61 5.59 -10.70
N GLY A 145 -6.65 6.46 -10.96
CA GLY A 145 -6.81 7.59 -11.88
C GLY A 145 -7.91 8.55 -11.48
N GLY A 146 -8.12 8.79 -10.18
CA GLY A 146 -9.12 9.70 -9.65
C GLY A 146 -10.58 9.22 -9.81
N HIS A 147 -10.82 7.91 -9.94
CA HIS A 147 -12.18 7.35 -10.09
C HIS A 147 -12.32 6.01 -9.35
N ALA A 148 -13.54 5.73 -8.87
CA ALA A 148 -14.00 4.37 -8.61
C ALA A 148 -14.60 3.79 -9.90
N ARG A 149 -14.18 2.59 -10.32
CA ARG A 149 -14.53 1.99 -11.60
C ARG A 149 -15.05 0.57 -11.43
N ASN A 150 -16.16 0.24 -12.06
CA ASN A 150 -16.57 -1.15 -12.22
C ASN A 150 -15.67 -1.81 -13.29
N ARG A 151 -14.83 -2.75 -12.89
CA ARG A 151 -13.89 -3.47 -13.77
C ARG A 151 -14.53 -4.66 -14.48
N SER A 152 -15.74 -5.03 -14.09
CA SER A 152 -16.38 -6.23 -14.58
C SER A 152 -17.29 -5.93 -15.77
N SER A 153 -16.82 -6.18 -16.99
CA SER A 153 -17.63 -6.01 -18.20
C SER A 153 -18.89 -6.88 -18.21
N LYS A 154 -18.86 -8.07 -17.58
CA LYS A 154 -20.03 -8.95 -17.39
C LYS A 154 -21.16 -8.28 -16.61
N HIS A 155 -20.83 -7.31 -15.75
CA HIS A 155 -21.76 -6.60 -14.88
C HIS A 155 -21.95 -5.12 -15.33
N GLY A 156 -21.78 -4.83 -16.61
CA GLY A 156 -22.06 -3.53 -17.19
C GLY A 156 -21.04 -2.42 -16.93
N GLY A 157 -19.88 -2.75 -16.33
CA GLY A 157 -18.82 -1.78 -16.06
C GLY A 157 -18.15 -1.28 -17.34
N ARG A 158 -17.98 0.04 -17.43
CA ARG A 158 -17.33 0.73 -18.55
C ARG A 158 -16.34 1.81 -18.12
N GLY A 159 -15.77 1.67 -16.93
CA GLY A 159 -14.71 2.54 -16.45
C GLY A 159 -15.21 3.87 -15.88
N THR A 160 -14.94 4.99 -16.54
CA THR A 160 -15.21 6.34 -16.00
C THR A 160 -16.68 6.77 -16.02
N LYS A 161 -17.55 6.00 -16.67
CA LYS A 161 -19.00 6.29 -16.75
C LYS A 161 -19.81 5.59 -15.66
N ASP A 162 -19.14 4.85 -14.77
CA ASP A 162 -19.83 4.16 -13.70
C ASP A 162 -20.46 5.14 -12.71
N VAL A 163 -21.66 4.84 -12.28
CA VAL A 163 -22.40 5.62 -11.28
C VAL A 163 -22.35 4.86 -9.97
N TRP A 164 -21.98 5.55 -8.90
CA TRP A 164 -21.89 5.01 -7.55
C TRP A 164 -22.80 5.83 -6.63
N ASP A 165 -23.49 5.16 -5.72
CA ASP A 165 -24.24 5.84 -4.67
C ASP A 165 -23.29 6.68 -3.80
N GLY A 166 -23.59 7.96 -3.65
CA GLY A 166 -22.70 8.92 -2.99
C GLY A 166 -21.48 9.33 -3.82
N GLY A 167 -21.36 8.86 -5.07
CA GLY A 167 -20.29 9.24 -6.00
C GLY A 167 -18.99 8.46 -5.84
N HIS A 168 -18.02 8.75 -6.70
CA HIS A 168 -16.74 8.04 -6.80
C HIS A 168 -15.93 8.05 -5.49
N LYS A 169 -15.88 9.19 -4.79
CA LYS A 169 -15.13 9.31 -3.52
C LYS A 169 -15.72 8.40 -2.45
N ALA A 170 -17.03 8.40 -2.27
CA ALA A 170 -17.69 7.59 -1.26
C ALA A 170 -17.47 6.08 -1.52
N ALA A 171 -17.62 5.65 -2.78
CA ALA A 171 -17.38 4.26 -3.18
C ALA A 171 -15.91 3.86 -2.98
N ALA A 172 -14.95 4.71 -3.37
CA ALA A 172 -13.53 4.47 -3.19
C ALA A 172 -13.13 4.40 -1.71
N SER A 173 -13.61 5.36 -0.90
CA SER A 173 -13.40 5.39 0.56
C SER A 173 -13.90 4.10 1.23
N LYS A 174 -15.12 3.69 0.89
CA LYS A 174 -15.71 2.46 1.43
C LYS A 174 -14.92 1.22 1.01
N ALA A 175 -14.55 1.16 -0.29
CA ALA A 175 -13.82 0.00 -0.82
C ALA A 175 -12.43 -0.17 -0.20
N LEU A 176 -11.73 0.92 0.10
CA LEU A 176 -10.39 0.90 0.67
C LEU A 176 -10.38 0.91 2.21
N GLY A 177 -11.50 1.30 2.85
CA GLY A 177 -11.56 1.52 4.30
C GLY A 177 -10.80 2.77 4.75
N ILE A 178 -10.84 3.84 3.92
CA ILE A 178 -10.15 5.13 4.16
C ILE A 178 -11.15 6.26 3.92
N ASP A 179 -11.40 7.12 4.90
CA ASP A 179 -12.41 8.17 4.85
C ASP A 179 -11.85 9.61 4.80
N TRP A 180 -10.58 9.80 5.15
CA TRP A 180 -9.91 11.10 5.28
C TRP A 180 -9.16 11.56 4.02
N MET A 181 -8.89 10.68 3.06
CA MET A 181 -8.17 10.98 1.83
C MET A 181 -9.05 11.63 0.77
N THR A 182 -8.45 12.44 -0.11
CA THR A 182 -9.06 12.87 -1.37
C THR A 182 -9.17 11.68 -2.35
N LEU A 183 -9.98 11.80 -3.40
CA LEU A 183 -10.12 10.74 -4.40
C LEU A 183 -8.81 10.47 -5.18
N GLY A 184 -7.98 11.51 -5.37
CA GLY A 184 -6.63 11.37 -5.94
C GLY A 184 -5.75 10.50 -5.06
N GLU A 185 -5.64 10.83 -3.77
CA GLU A 185 -4.85 10.08 -2.78
C GLU A 185 -5.34 8.63 -2.63
N LEU A 186 -6.67 8.40 -2.62
CA LEU A 186 -7.25 7.05 -2.60
C LEU A 186 -6.82 6.19 -3.80
N SER A 187 -6.55 6.81 -4.94
CA SER A 187 -6.10 6.10 -6.15
C SER A 187 -4.70 5.47 -5.95
N GLU A 188 -3.89 6.03 -5.09
CA GLU A 188 -2.52 5.59 -4.80
C GLU A 188 -2.43 4.78 -3.50
N ALA A 189 -3.39 4.95 -2.60
CA ALA A 189 -3.38 4.39 -1.26
C ALA A 189 -3.31 2.86 -1.21
N VAL A 190 -2.61 2.36 -0.20
CA VAL A 190 -2.66 0.96 0.24
C VAL A 190 -3.78 0.81 1.27
N PRO A 191 -4.68 -0.19 1.14
CA PRO A 191 -5.72 -0.41 2.14
C PRO A 191 -5.16 -0.61 3.55
N PRO A 192 -5.68 0.08 4.58
CA PRO A 192 -5.22 -0.09 5.96
C PRO A 192 -5.28 -1.55 6.47
N ALA A 193 -6.24 -2.35 5.98
CA ALA A 193 -6.33 -3.76 6.35
C ALA A 193 -5.06 -4.55 6.00
N TYR A 194 -4.35 -4.21 4.91
CA TYR A 194 -3.09 -4.88 4.56
C TYR A 194 -1.99 -4.54 5.58
N THR A 195 -1.84 -3.27 5.90
CA THR A 195 -0.82 -2.81 6.84
C THR A 195 -1.17 -3.13 8.30
N GLU A 196 -2.44 -3.32 8.63
CA GLU A 196 -2.87 -3.86 9.91
C GLU A 196 -2.46 -5.34 10.07
N PHE A 197 -2.76 -6.15 9.05
CA PHE A 197 -2.33 -7.55 9.00
C PHE A 197 -0.81 -7.69 9.09
N LEU A 198 -0.05 -6.91 8.28
CA LEU A 198 1.42 -6.90 8.34
C LEU A 198 1.93 -6.41 9.69
N GLY A 199 1.27 -5.44 10.31
CA GLY A 199 1.60 -4.92 11.63
C GLY A 199 1.52 -6.01 12.71
N TRP A 200 0.49 -6.86 12.70
CA TRP A 200 0.41 -7.99 13.64
C TRP A 200 1.54 -9.00 13.43
N GLN A 201 1.90 -9.31 12.16
CA GLN A 201 3.03 -10.21 11.86
C GLN A 201 4.37 -9.59 12.29
N LEU A 202 4.54 -8.29 12.04
CA LEU A 202 5.72 -7.53 12.45
C LEU A 202 5.90 -7.54 13.97
N ARG A 203 4.84 -7.28 14.75
CA ARG A 203 4.89 -7.34 16.23
C ARG A 203 5.32 -8.70 16.73
N ALA A 204 4.79 -9.77 16.15
CA ALA A 204 5.19 -11.13 16.51
C ALA A 204 6.68 -11.37 16.23
N ALA A 205 7.18 -10.91 15.07
CA ALA A 205 8.60 -11.02 14.72
C ALA A 205 9.52 -10.22 15.66
N MET A 206 9.09 -9.01 16.05
CA MET A 206 9.84 -8.17 17.01
C MET A 206 9.91 -8.82 18.38
N MET A 207 8.82 -9.40 18.89
CA MET A 207 8.82 -10.13 20.18
C MET A 207 9.78 -11.32 20.17
N LEU A 208 9.84 -12.06 19.05
CA LEU A 208 10.77 -13.20 18.92
C LEU A 208 12.23 -12.74 18.90
N ARG A 209 12.54 -11.58 18.32
CA ARG A 209 13.91 -11.01 18.33
C ARG A 209 14.36 -10.57 19.73
N LEU A 210 13.42 -10.07 20.55
CA LEU A 210 13.73 -9.67 21.94
C LEU A 210 13.93 -10.86 22.88
N ALA A 211 13.44 -12.04 22.51
CA ALA A 211 13.54 -13.26 23.30
C ALA A 211 14.75 -14.14 22.94
N ALA A 212 15.48 -13.81 21.87
CA ALA A 212 16.65 -14.53 21.35
C ALA A 212 17.97 -13.87 21.75
#